data_19b42ecd952bb05ba3956d498cfb52ae
#
_entry.id   19b42ecd952bb05ba3956d498cfb52ae
#
_cell.length_a   1.000
_cell.length_b   1.000
_cell.length_c   1.000
_cell.angle_alpha   90.00
_cell.angle_beta   90.00
_cell.angle_gamma   90.00
#
_symmetry.space_group_name_H-M   'P 1'
#
loop_
_entity.id
_entity.type
_entity.pdbx_description
1 polymer ?
#
loop_
_entity_poly.entity_id
_entity_poly.type
_entity_poly.pdbx_seq_one_letter_code
_entity_poly.pdbx_strand_id
1 'polypeptide(L)'
;MNAPVIVYGASGYTGKLIMWHLAEARIPFNAAGRSLDRLREQVALVPELSGAQYEIRAVAHEEAALTELFRGARVVYNVTGPFMQLGDPVVRACLGTGCHYLDTTGEADWMTHIRDTYGAAFAAKGLLLCPASSYMWAAGNIAAEIALETPGVDSLDILYLADSNTSVASTKSFLRMCT
;
A
#
# COMPACT_ATOMS: atom_id res chain seq x y z
N MET A 1 -11.71 -3.12 17.16
CA MET A 1 -11.48 -1.66 17.19
C MET A 1 -11.81 -1.10 15.80
N ASN A 2 -12.50 0.02 15.72
CA ASN A 2 -12.71 0.69 14.42
C ASN A 2 -11.49 1.59 14.15
N ALA A 3 -10.39 0.99 13.70
CA ALA A 3 -9.14 1.70 13.48
C ALA A 3 -9.20 2.48 12.16
N PRO A 4 -8.63 3.71 12.12
CA PRO A 4 -8.70 4.56 10.93
C PRO A 4 -7.88 4.01 9.75
N VAL A 5 -6.88 3.17 10.01
CA VAL A 5 -5.98 2.62 9.00
C VAL A 5 -6.07 1.10 8.95
N ILE A 6 -6.10 0.55 7.75
CA ILE A 6 -5.94 -0.89 7.51
C ILE A 6 -4.65 -1.11 6.72
N VAL A 7 -3.75 -1.92 7.26
CA VAL A 7 -2.57 -2.43 6.56
C VAL A 7 -2.91 -3.79 5.99
N TYR A 8 -3.23 -3.86 4.69
CA TYR A 8 -3.58 -5.11 4.02
C TYR A 8 -2.35 -5.74 3.37
N GLY A 9 -2.00 -6.94 3.81
CA GLY A 9 -0.72 -7.59 3.53
C GLY A 9 0.29 -7.43 4.67
N ALA A 10 -0.18 -7.19 5.89
CA ALA A 10 0.59 -6.87 7.08
C ALA A 10 1.66 -7.92 7.45
N SER A 11 1.49 -9.18 7.05
CA SER A 11 2.49 -10.25 7.27
C SER A 11 3.69 -10.20 6.31
N GLY A 12 3.71 -9.26 5.37
CA GLY A 12 4.82 -9.06 4.45
C GLY A 12 5.91 -8.15 5.02
N TYR A 13 7.06 -8.08 4.33
CA TYR A 13 8.17 -7.20 4.74
C TYR A 13 7.73 -5.74 4.85
N THR A 14 7.15 -5.19 3.79
CA THR A 14 6.67 -3.80 3.75
C THR A 14 5.55 -3.56 4.76
N GLY A 15 4.65 -4.54 4.94
CA GLY A 15 3.58 -4.44 5.94
C GLY A 15 4.12 -4.25 7.36
N LYS A 16 5.20 -4.94 7.71
CA LYS A 16 5.87 -4.78 9.02
C LYS A 16 6.45 -3.38 9.20
N LEU A 17 7.09 -2.82 8.18
CA LEU A 17 7.63 -1.46 8.24
C LEU A 17 6.52 -0.41 8.41
N ILE A 18 5.42 -0.56 7.67
CA ILE A 18 4.27 0.35 7.80
C ILE A 18 3.68 0.27 9.21
N MET A 19 3.48 -0.94 9.74
CA MET A 19 2.97 -1.11 11.11
C MET A 19 3.90 -0.47 12.15
N TRP A 20 5.21 -0.63 12.00
CA TRP A 20 6.19 0.04 12.87
C TRP A 20 6.01 1.56 12.85
N HIS A 21 6.01 2.19 11.68
CA HIS A 21 5.86 3.65 11.60
C HIS A 21 4.48 4.14 12.08
N LEU A 22 3.41 3.38 11.88
CA LEU A 22 2.10 3.71 12.46
C LEU A 22 2.13 3.65 14.00
N ALA A 23 2.85 2.69 14.57
CA ALA A 23 3.05 2.58 16.02
C ALA A 23 3.85 3.78 16.57
N GLU A 24 4.96 4.15 15.92
CA GLU A 24 5.73 5.35 16.28
C GLU A 24 4.87 6.61 16.23
N ALA A 25 4.05 6.75 15.20
CA ALA A 25 3.12 7.86 15.05
C ALA A 25 1.88 7.77 15.97
N ARG A 26 1.75 6.72 16.76
CA ARG A 26 0.59 6.43 17.64
C ARG A 26 -0.75 6.42 16.89
N ILE A 27 -0.73 5.96 15.65
CA ILE A 27 -1.93 5.82 14.80
C ILE A 27 -2.48 4.40 14.97
N PRO A 28 -3.72 4.23 15.45
CA PRO A 28 -4.36 2.92 15.54
C PRO A 28 -4.56 2.30 14.16
N PHE A 29 -4.37 0.97 14.03
CA PHE A 29 -4.53 0.27 12.77
C PHE A 29 -5.02 -1.16 12.92
N ASN A 30 -5.54 -1.72 11.84
CA ASN A 30 -5.79 -3.15 11.71
C ASN A 30 -4.70 -3.80 10.82
N ALA A 31 -4.01 -4.80 11.38
CA ALA A 31 -3.07 -5.64 10.64
C ALA A 31 -3.84 -6.76 9.93
N ALA A 32 -4.02 -6.65 8.62
CA ALA A 32 -4.89 -7.54 7.86
C ALA A 32 -4.15 -8.38 6.83
N GLY A 33 -4.69 -9.59 6.56
CA GLY A 33 -4.17 -10.51 5.57
C GLY A 33 -4.93 -11.84 5.57
N ARG A 34 -4.53 -12.79 4.73
CA ARG A 34 -5.29 -14.04 4.51
C ARG A 34 -5.14 -15.09 5.61
N SER A 35 -3.97 -15.16 6.27
CA SER A 35 -3.65 -16.20 7.26
C SER A 35 -3.48 -15.57 8.63
N LEU A 36 -4.34 -15.97 9.58
CA LEU A 36 -4.29 -15.48 10.94
C LEU A 36 -2.99 -15.89 11.64
N ASP A 37 -2.56 -17.13 11.45
CA ASP A 37 -1.36 -17.67 12.10
C ASP A 37 -0.11 -16.94 11.60
N ARG A 38 0.00 -16.76 10.28
CA ARG A 38 1.10 -16.01 9.70
C ARG A 38 1.09 -14.53 10.13
N LEU A 39 -0.08 -13.92 10.26
CA LEU A 39 -0.17 -12.55 10.77
C LEU A 39 0.35 -12.48 12.21
N ARG A 40 -0.09 -13.37 13.08
CA ARG A 40 0.37 -13.42 14.49
C ARG A 40 1.87 -13.64 14.59
N GLU A 41 2.39 -14.61 13.84
CA GLU A 41 3.82 -14.88 13.77
C GLU A 41 4.62 -13.66 13.33
N GLN A 42 4.23 -13.04 12.23
CA GLN A 42 4.99 -11.92 11.65
C GLN A 42 4.85 -10.61 12.43
N VAL A 43 3.70 -10.37 13.04
CA VAL A 43 3.47 -9.21 13.93
C VAL A 43 4.34 -9.34 15.19
N ALA A 44 4.48 -10.55 15.74
CA ALA A 44 5.34 -10.81 16.91
C ALA A 44 6.84 -10.53 16.65
N LEU A 45 7.25 -10.48 15.37
CA LEU A 45 8.63 -10.14 14.99
C LEU A 45 8.89 -8.63 14.92
N VAL A 46 7.93 -7.78 15.30
CA VAL A 46 8.04 -6.32 15.29
C VAL A 46 7.96 -5.80 16.74
N PRO A 47 9.07 -5.71 17.47
CA PRO A 47 9.08 -5.31 18.89
C PRO A 47 8.49 -3.92 19.13
N GLU A 48 8.60 -3.04 18.15
CA GLU A 48 8.11 -1.65 18.17
C GLU A 48 6.58 -1.56 18.30
N LEU A 49 5.87 -2.66 18.06
CA LEU A 49 4.42 -2.72 18.28
C LEU A 49 4.03 -2.89 19.76
N SER A 50 5.01 -3.00 20.65
CA SER A 50 4.74 -3.05 22.10
C SER A 50 4.05 -1.77 22.55
N GLY A 51 2.82 -1.90 23.09
CA GLY A 51 1.99 -0.76 23.49
C GLY A 51 1.25 -0.05 22.36
N ALA A 52 1.43 -0.45 21.11
CA ALA A 52 0.66 0.09 19.98
C ALA A 52 -0.81 -0.37 20.02
N GLN A 53 -1.70 0.46 19.48
CA GLN A 53 -3.12 0.13 19.36
C GLN A 53 -3.38 -0.52 17.98
N TYR A 54 -3.51 -1.84 17.96
CA TYR A 54 -3.84 -2.55 16.72
C TYR A 54 -4.67 -3.81 16.98
N GLU A 55 -5.32 -4.29 15.93
CA GLU A 55 -5.96 -5.61 15.89
C GLU A 55 -5.46 -6.42 14.70
N ILE A 56 -5.39 -7.75 14.88
CA ILE A 56 -5.06 -8.66 13.79
C ILE A 56 -6.36 -9.19 13.20
N ARG A 57 -6.52 -9.05 11.88
CA ARG A 57 -7.71 -9.43 11.13
C ARG A 57 -7.37 -10.37 9.97
N ALA A 58 -7.81 -11.62 10.05
CA ALA A 58 -7.78 -12.50 8.89
C ALA A 58 -9.00 -12.25 8.00
N VAL A 59 -8.78 -12.19 6.69
CA VAL A 59 -9.83 -11.93 5.70
C VAL A 59 -9.54 -12.68 4.39
N ALA A 60 -10.57 -13.24 3.77
CA ALA A 60 -10.47 -13.79 2.42
C ALA A 60 -10.15 -12.68 1.40
N HIS A 61 -9.38 -13.01 0.36
CA HIS A 61 -9.07 -12.07 -0.72
C HIS A 61 -10.23 -12.02 -1.72
N GLU A 62 -11.37 -11.58 -1.24
CA GLU A 62 -12.63 -11.46 -1.99
C GLU A 62 -13.23 -10.09 -1.71
N GLU A 63 -13.77 -9.44 -2.74
CA GLU A 63 -14.29 -8.07 -2.63
C GLU A 63 -15.32 -7.91 -1.50
N ALA A 64 -16.24 -8.85 -1.35
CA ALA A 64 -17.25 -8.80 -0.31
C ALA A 64 -16.65 -8.85 1.10
N ALA A 65 -15.69 -9.75 1.34
CA ALA A 65 -15.01 -9.88 2.62
C ALA A 65 -14.13 -8.66 2.94
N LEU A 66 -13.44 -8.13 1.94
CA LEU A 66 -12.64 -6.90 2.05
C LEU A 66 -13.54 -5.68 2.33
N THR A 67 -14.70 -5.59 1.68
CA THR A 67 -15.68 -4.53 1.93
C THR A 67 -16.14 -4.53 3.38
N GLU A 68 -16.44 -5.70 3.96
CA GLU A 68 -16.80 -5.79 5.37
C GLU A 68 -15.65 -5.35 6.30
N LEU A 69 -14.42 -5.77 5.98
CA LEU A 69 -13.25 -5.38 6.77
C LEU A 69 -12.99 -3.87 6.72
N PHE A 70 -13.21 -3.24 5.57
CA PHE A 70 -12.88 -1.81 5.36
C PHE A 70 -13.94 -0.85 5.88
N ARG A 71 -15.12 -1.33 6.28
CA ARG A 71 -16.19 -0.48 6.84
C ARG A 71 -15.71 0.34 8.02
N GLY A 72 -15.85 1.66 7.92
CA GLY A 72 -15.49 2.61 8.97
C GLY A 72 -14.01 2.92 9.09
N ALA A 73 -13.16 2.32 8.27
CA ALA A 73 -11.79 2.79 8.10
C ALA A 73 -11.75 4.04 7.21
N ARG A 74 -10.69 4.84 7.35
CA ARG A 74 -10.44 6.01 6.49
C ARG A 74 -9.49 5.68 5.36
N VAL A 75 -8.49 4.86 5.63
CA VAL A 75 -7.38 4.56 4.71
C VAL A 75 -7.10 3.06 4.69
N VAL A 76 -6.95 2.52 3.51
CA VAL A 76 -6.40 1.18 3.29
C VAL A 76 -5.05 1.31 2.63
N TYR A 77 -4.01 0.79 3.27
CA TYR A 77 -2.68 0.68 2.69
C TYR A 77 -2.48 -0.76 2.23
N ASN A 78 -2.60 -0.96 0.92
CA ASN A 78 -2.44 -2.27 0.29
C ASN A 78 -0.98 -2.55 -0.02
N VAL A 79 -0.43 -3.61 0.56
CA VAL A 79 0.93 -4.10 0.27
C VAL A 79 0.92 -5.55 -0.20
N THR A 80 -0.16 -5.93 -0.89
CA THR A 80 -0.39 -7.29 -1.40
C THR A 80 -0.14 -7.31 -2.91
N GLY A 81 1.06 -7.64 -3.33
CA GLY A 81 1.41 -7.79 -4.75
C GLY A 81 1.46 -9.27 -5.21
N PRO A 82 1.52 -9.54 -6.52
CA PRO A 82 1.53 -8.59 -7.65
C PRO A 82 0.22 -7.81 -7.76
N PHE A 83 0.32 -6.48 -7.92
CA PHE A 83 -0.84 -5.59 -7.82
C PHE A 83 -1.79 -5.73 -9.02
N MET A 84 -1.26 -5.88 -10.22
CA MET A 84 -2.08 -6.12 -11.43
C MET A 84 -2.93 -7.40 -11.33
N GLN A 85 -2.50 -8.37 -10.52
CA GLN A 85 -3.23 -9.62 -10.33
C GLN A 85 -4.19 -9.58 -9.13
N LEU A 86 -3.83 -8.84 -8.09
CA LEU A 86 -4.50 -8.91 -6.78
C LEU A 86 -5.13 -7.58 -6.35
N GLY A 87 -4.89 -6.48 -7.05
CA GLY A 87 -5.27 -5.15 -6.58
C GLY A 87 -6.75 -4.81 -6.76
N ASP A 88 -7.38 -5.22 -7.86
CA ASP A 88 -8.74 -4.80 -8.21
C ASP A 88 -9.78 -5.03 -7.10
N PRO A 89 -9.87 -6.19 -6.44
CA PRO A 89 -10.85 -6.39 -5.35
C PRO A 89 -10.63 -5.42 -4.18
N VAL A 90 -9.37 -5.04 -3.92
CA VAL A 90 -9.02 -4.10 -2.85
C VAL A 90 -9.46 -2.68 -3.20
N VAL A 91 -9.16 -2.23 -4.43
CA VAL A 91 -9.57 -0.89 -4.92
C VAL A 91 -11.09 -0.76 -4.93
N ARG A 92 -11.81 -1.78 -5.43
CA ARG A 92 -13.28 -1.77 -5.45
C ARG A 92 -13.88 -1.74 -4.05
N ALA A 93 -13.33 -2.52 -3.11
CA ALA A 93 -13.76 -2.48 -1.71
C ALA A 93 -13.52 -1.12 -1.07
N CYS A 94 -12.38 -0.46 -1.35
CA CYS A 94 -12.13 0.92 -0.89
C CYS A 94 -13.14 1.91 -1.46
N LEU A 95 -13.40 1.85 -2.75
CA LEU A 95 -14.38 2.71 -3.41
C LEU A 95 -15.80 2.50 -2.86
N GLY A 96 -16.17 1.25 -2.61
CA GLY A 96 -17.48 0.87 -2.04
C GLY A 96 -17.68 1.35 -0.61
N THR A 97 -16.63 1.37 0.19
CA THR A 97 -16.67 1.75 1.63
C THR A 97 -16.33 3.21 1.89
N GLY A 98 -15.88 3.96 0.88
CA GLY A 98 -15.45 5.35 1.06
C GLY A 98 -14.08 5.49 1.72
N CYS A 99 -13.21 4.51 1.53
CA CYS A 99 -11.82 4.55 2.03
C CYS A 99 -10.87 5.16 0.99
N HIS A 100 -9.91 5.93 1.44
CA HIS A 100 -8.73 6.28 0.65
C HIS A 100 -7.92 5.01 0.37
N TYR A 101 -7.33 4.92 -0.82
CA TYR A 101 -6.48 3.80 -1.23
C TYR A 101 -5.04 4.25 -1.43
N LEU A 102 -4.10 3.52 -0.82
CA LEU A 102 -2.67 3.63 -1.04
C LEU A 102 -2.09 2.25 -1.33
N ASP A 103 -1.07 2.19 -2.18
CA ASP A 103 -0.25 0.98 -2.34
C ASP A 103 1.23 1.30 -2.57
N THR A 104 2.05 0.26 -2.60
CA THR A 104 3.50 0.35 -2.79
C THR A 104 3.95 -0.23 -4.13
N THR A 105 3.09 -0.18 -5.13
CA THR A 105 3.40 -0.80 -6.44
C THR A 105 4.64 -0.19 -7.10
N GLY A 106 5.36 -1.02 -7.84
CA GLY A 106 6.31 -0.59 -8.86
C GLY A 106 5.81 -0.89 -10.28
N GLU A 107 4.57 -1.40 -10.41
CA GLU A 107 3.98 -1.89 -11.65
C GLU A 107 3.32 -0.71 -12.41
N ALA A 108 3.98 -0.20 -13.46
CA ALA A 108 3.49 0.96 -14.22
C ALA A 108 2.15 0.71 -14.92
N ASP A 109 1.91 -0.52 -15.39
CA ASP A 109 0.65 -0.94 -15.98
C ASP A 109 -0.49 -0.93 -14.96
N TRP A 110 -0.23 -1.33 -13.72
CA TRP A 110 -1.20 -1.24 -12.62
C TRP A 110 -1.57 0.22 -12.34
N MET A 111 -0.59 1.12 -12.25
CA MET A 111 -0.87 2.55 -12.03
C MET A 111 -1.78 3.13 -13.10
N THR A 112 -1.50 2.81 -14.37
CA THR A 112 -2.32 3.23 -15.51
C THR A 112 -3.73 2.62 -15.43
N HIS A 113 -3.82 1.32 -15.16
CA HIS A 113 -5.09 0.60 -15.04
C HIS A 113 -6.02 1.22 -13.98
N ILE A 114 -5.54 1.44 -12.76
CA ILE A 114 -6.41 1.97 -11.70
C ILE A 114 -6.77 3.44 -11.91
N ARG A 115 -5.85 4.24 -12.48
CA ARG A 115 -6.17 5.62 -12.85
C ARG A 115 -7.32 5.67 -13.86
N ASP A 116 -7.22 4.89 -14.92
CA ASP A 116 -8.17 4.93 -16.04
C ASP A 116 -9.50 4.26 -15.68
N THR A 117 -9.48 3.23 -14.82
CA THR A 117 -10.68 2.49 -14.41
C THR A 117 -11.42 3.13 -13.24
N TYR A 118 -10.69 3.60 -12.22
CA TYR A 118 -11.30 4.02 -10.96
C TYR A 118 -11.09 5.49 -10.60
N GLY A 119 -10.14 6.18 -11.26
CA GLY A 119 -9.75 7.55 -10.90
C GLY A 119 -10.91 8.52 -10.84
N ALA A 120 -11.77 8.54 -11.86
CA ALA A 120 -12.94 9.41 -11.89
C ALA A 120 -13.94 9.11 -10.76
N ALA A 121 -14.14 7.83 -10.42
CA ALA A 121 -15.05 7.43 -9.35
C ALA A 121 -14.53 7.80 -7.96
N PHE A 122 -13.23 7.67 -7.71
CA PHE A 122 -12.58 8.14 -6.48
C PHE A 122 -12.67 9.67 -6.37
N ALA A 123 -12.35 10.40 -7.42
CA ALA A 123 -12.45 11.86 -7.46
C ALA A 123 -13.87 12.35 -7.17
N ALA A 124 -14.89 11.74 -7.77
CA ALA A 124 -16.29 12.08 -7.55
C ALA A 124 -16.74 11.90 -6.08
N LYS A 125 -16.08 11.02 -5.32
CA LYS A 125 -16.33 10.82 -3.89
C LYS A 125 -15.38 11.60 -2.98
N GLY A 126 -14.47 12.42 -3.52
CA GLY A 126 -13.45 13.13 -2.74
C GLY A 126 -12.44 12.18 -2.08
N LEU A 127 -12.22 11.00 -2.67
CA LEU A 127 -11.33 9.99 -2.15
C LEU A 127 -9.96 10.04 -2.85
N LEU A 128 -8.91 9.75 -2.09
CA LEU A 128 -7.55 9.61 -2.61
C LEU A 128 -7.37 8.21 -3.21
N LEU A 129 -6.90 8.15 -4.46
CA LEU A 129 -6.40 6.96 -5.12
C LEU A 129 -4.90 7.17 -5.37
N CYS A 130 -4.04 6.64 -4.51
CA CYS A 130 -2.61 6.91 -4.53
C CYS A 130 -1.80 5.61 -4.63
N PRO A 131 -1.60 5.07 -5.83
CA PRO A 131 -0.67 3.98 -6.04
C PRO A 131 0.79 4.45 -5.86
N ALA A 132 1.71 3.49 -5.78
CA ALA A 132 3.14 3.74 -5.81
C ALA A 132 3.67 4.64 -4.67
N SER A 133 2.98 4.65 -3.51
CA SER A 133 3.43 5.33 -2.29
C SER A 133 4.62 4.61 -1.68
N SER A 134 5.71 4.51 -2.44
CA SER A 134 6.94 3.82 -2.05
C SER A 134 8.16 4.61 -2.46
N TYR A 135 9.30 4.21 -1.94
CA TYR A 135 10.54 4.97 -2.06
C TYR A 135 10.92 5.29 -3.53
N MET A 136 10.77 4.36 -4.47
CA MET A 136 11.15 4.60 -5.87
C MET A 136 10.33 5.73 -6.51
N TRP A 137 9.01 5.67 -6.36
CA TRP A 137 8.12 6.64 -7.00
C TRP A 137 7.94 7.89 -6.15
N ALA A 138 7.60 7.75 -4.87
CA ALA A 138 7.33 8.91 -4.03
C ALA A 138 8.58 9.78 -3.79
N ALA A 139 9.69 9.16 -3.35
CA ALA A 139 10.92 9.92 -3.12
C ALA A 139 11.53 10.45 -4.42
N GLY A 140 11.50 9.66 -5.49
CA GLY A 140 11.99 10.08 -6.80
C GLY A 140 11.20 11.26 -7.39
N ASN A 141 9.87 11.21 -7.32
CA ASN A 141 9.03 12.30 -7.80
C ASN A 141 9.22 13.57 -6.98
N ILE A 142 9.31 13.48 -5.65
CA ILE A 142 9.58 14.64 -4.78
C ILE A 142 10.95 15.24 -5.14
N ALA A 143 11.98 14.42 -5.32
CA ALA A 143 13.31 14.90 -5.71
C ALA A 143 13.29 15.55 -7.10
N ALA A 144 12.55 14.98 -8.05
CA ALA A 144 12.37 15.53 -9.38
C ALA A 144 11.68 16.90 -9.34
N GLU A 145 10.57 17.04 -8.61
CA GLU A 145 9.86 18.30 -8.45
C GLU A 145 10.78 19.40 -7.88
N ILE A 146 11.53 19.10 -6.82
CA ILE A 146 12.49 20.03 -6.23
C ILE A 146 13.57 20.44 -7.25
N ALA A 147 14.10 19.50 -8.04
CA ALA A 147 15.12 19.80 -9.04
C ALA A 147 14.57 20.67 -10.19
N LEU A 148 13.32 20.44 -10.59
CA LEU A 148 12.65 21.21 -11.65
C LEU A 148 12.30 22.66 -11.23
N GLU A 149 12.36 23.00 -9.94
CA GLU A 149 12.28 24.39 -9.50
C GLU A 149 13.49 25.23 -9.94
N THR A 150 14.60 24.58 -10.34
CA THR A 150 15.80 25.29 -10.84
C THR A 150 15.54 25.87 -12.23
N PRO A 151 15.67 27.22 -12.43
CA PRO A 151 15.43 27.83 -13.73
C PRO A 151 16.27 27.23 -14.86
N GLY A 152 15.61 26.86 -15.96
CA GLY A 152 16.25 26.29 -17.15
C GLY A 152 16.46 24.77 -17.12
N VAL A 153 16.03 24.10 -16.08
CA VAL A 153 15.97 22.62 -16.05
C VAL A 153 14.62 22.19 -16.62
N ASP A 154 14.63 21.37 -17.68
CA ASP A 154 13.44 20.84 -18.36
C ASP A 154 13.43 19.31 -18.47
N SER A 155 14.53 18.67 -18.09
CA SER A 155 14.68 17.21 -18.12
C SER A 155 15.55 16.71 -16.97
N LEU A 156 15.30 15.50 -16.50
CA LEU A 156 16.00 14.89 -15.36
C LEU A 156 16.23 13.41 -15.60
N ASP A 157 17.41 12.96 -15.17
CA ASP A 157 17.70 11.55 -14.97
C ASP A 157 17.69 11.25 -13.46
N ILE A 158 16.94 10.24 -13.04
CA ILE A 158 16.86 9.82 -11.64
C ILE A 158 17.66 8.52 -11.47
N LEU A 159 18.77 8.60 -10.74
CA LEU A 159 19.58 7.44 -10.40
C LEU A 159 19.33 6.99 -8.96
N TYR A 160 18.92 5.73 -8.80
CA TYR A 160 18.78 5.10 -7.50
C TYR A 160 19.99 4.24 -7.17
N LEU A 161 20.68 4.57 -6.09
CA LEU A 161 21.69 3.71 -5.49
C LEU A 161 21.05 2.95 -4.32
N ALA A 162 20.95 1.63 -4.47
CA ALA A 162 20.36 0.78 -3.43
C ALA A 162 21.24 -0.47 -3.24
N ASP A 163 21.58 -0.73 -1.99
CA ASP A 163 22.15 -2.00 -1.53
C ASP A 163 21.06 -2.75 -0.77
N SER A 164 20.26 -3.51 -1.50
CA SER A 164 19.10 -4.20 -0.92
C SER A 164 18.76 -5.48 -1.69
N ASN A 165 18.18 -6.44 -0.96
CA ASN A 165 17.59 -7.63 -1.56
C ASN A 165 16.09 -7.43 -1.77
N THR A 166 15.60 -7.82 -2.93
CA THR A 166 14.16 -7.76 -3.21
C THR A 166 13.41 -8.85 -2.44
N SER A 167 12.19 -8.54 -1.98
CA SER A 167 11.29 -9.55 -1.43
C SER A 167 10.80 -10.50 -2.54
N VAL A 168 10.34 -11.71 -2.15
CA VAL A 168 9.74 -12.66 -3.09
C VAL A 168 8.58 -12.04 -3.88
N ALA A 169 7.76 -11.20 -3.22
CA ALA A 169 6.65 -10.49 -3.86
C ALA A 169 7.16 -9.48 -4.91
N SER A 170 8.16 -8.66 -4.56
CA SER A 170 8.77 -7.70 -5.48
C SER A 170 9.42 -8.39 -6.67
N THR A 171 10.13 -9.51 -6.45
CA THR A 171 10.72 -10.31 -7.54
C THR A 171 9.63 -10.84 -8.49
N LYS A 172 8.51 -11.35 -7.96
CA LYS A 172 7.39 -11.82 -8.79
C LYS A 172 6.76 -10.68 -9.61
N SER A 173 6.55 -9.51 -9.02
CA SER A 173 6.05 -8.32 -9.73
C SER A 173 7.00 -7.92 -10.86
N PHE A 174 8.30 -7.88 -10.59
CA PHE A 174 9.31 -7.55 -11.60
C PHE A 174 9.32 -8.55 -12.75
N LEU A 175 9.37 -9.85 -12.46
CA LEU A 175 9.36 -10.90 -13.50
C LEU A 175 8.09 -10.85 -14.36
N ARG A 176 6.94 -10.52 -13.78
CA ARG A 176 5.70 -10.33 -14.54
C ARG A 176 5.79 -9.17 -15.54
N MET A 177 6.46 -8.09 -15.19
CA MET A 177 6.63 -6.93 -16.08
C MET A 177 7.61 -7.19 -17.23
N CYS A 178 8.47 -8.20 -17.10
CA CYS A 178 9.44 -8.59 -18.12
C CYS A 178 8.91 -9.60 -19.14
N THR A 179 7.71 -10.15 -18.94
CA THR A 179 7.05 -11.14 -19.83
C THR A 179 5.88 -10.53 -20.56
#